data_3cb359223cbefbffb75dcb4ced57668e
#
_entry.id   3cb359223cbefbffb75dcb4ced57668e
#
_cell.length_a   1.000
_cell.length_b   1.000
_cell.length_c   1.000
_cell.angle_alpha   90.00
_cell.angle_beta   90.00
_cell.angle_gamma   90.00
#
_symmetry.space_group_name_H-M   'P 1'
#
loop_
_entity.id
_entity.type
_entity.pdbx_description
1 polymer ?
#
loop_
_entity_poly.entity_id
_entity_poly.type
_entity_poly.pdbx_seq_one_letter_code
_entity_poly.pdbx_strand_id
1 'polypeptide(L)'
;RVNKIFKEDNSNIGIGLYNEKRKVYKGPNFISELNTNERRNIHLGVDIFIDHGTDLFAPIDGKIIILKNNNFKYDYGPTLVLEHSFKNNKFYTLYGHLSKIMFQKLKIGKKIKKGDWIGKIGNSNENGKWLPHLHFQIILDLLGQNENFPGVGEEFLFNIWNKISPDPNLILRIPKSFYCLLYTSPSPRDGRE
;
A
#
# COMPACT_ATOMS: atom_id res chain seq x y z
N ARG A 1 5.19 3.85 19.17
CA ARG A 1 6.49 3.12 18.90
C ARG A 1 7.18 3.68 17.67
N VAL A 2 6.47 3.88 16.55
CA VAL A 2 7.02 4.51 15.31
C VAL A 2 7.53 5.91 15.59
N ASN A 3 6.75 6.74 16.29
CA ASN A 3 7.18 8.09 16.71
C ASN A 3 8.44 8.08 17.59
N LYS A 4 8.71 6.98 18.34
CA LYS A 4 9.93 6.82 19.12
C LYS A 4 11.13 6.54 18.21
N ILE A 5 10.98 5.64 17.24
CA ILE A 5 12.02 5.30 16.25
C ILE A 5 12.35 6.53 15.41
N PHE A 6 11.35 7.26 14.90
CA PHE A 6 11.56 8.49 14.14
C PHE A 6 12.28 9.58 14.95
N LYS A 7 12.01 9.68 16.26
CA LYS A 7 12.72 10.62 17.14
C LYS A 7 14.17 10.22 17.39
N GLU A 8 14.44 8.92 17.53
CA GLU A 8 15.79 8.40 17.73
C GLU A 8 16.67 8.60 16.49
N ASP A 9 16.10 8.44 15.29
CA ASP A 9 16.82 8.58 14.01
C ASP A 9 16.71 9.98 13.38
N ASN A 10 16.04 10.92 14.05
CA ASN A 10 15.76 12.27 13.53
C ASN A 10 15.08 12.25 12.16
N SER A 11 14.30 11.21 11.88
CA SER A 11 13.55 10.98 10.62
C SER A 11 12.05 11.11 10.85
N ASN A 12 11.35 11.66 9.86
CA ASN A 12 9.89 11.80 9.89
C ASN A 12 9.17 10.80 8.98
N ILE A 13 9.92 9.97 8.25
CA ILE A 13 9.39 9.03 7.26
C ILE A 13 10.11 7.69 7.41
N GLY A 14 9.33 6.60 7.41
CA GLY A 14 9.84 5.24 7.33
C GLY A 14 9.37 4.53 6.07
N ILE A 15 10.16 3.62 5.53
CA ILE A 15 9.82 2.85 4.34
C ILE A 15 9.74 1.37 4.66
N GLY A 16 8.62 0.72 4.31
CA GLY A 16 8.46 -0.72 4.28
C GLY A 16 8.64 -1.23 2.85
N LEU A 17 9.51 -2.23 2.67
CA LEU A 17 10.01 -2.59 1.35
C LEU A 17 9.01 -3.40 0.51
N TYR A 18 9.13 -3.23 -0.79
CA TYR A 18 8.54 -4.10 -1.80
C TYR A 18 9.19 -5.49 -1.76
N ASN A 19 8.41 -6.55 -2.05
CA ASN A 19 8.84 -7.96 -2.01
C ASN A 19 9.39 -8.44 -0.64
N GLU A 20 9.13 -7.69 0.42
CA GLU A 20 9.51 -8.10 1.77
C GLU A 20 8.63 -9.26 2.25
N LYS A 21 9.25 -10.36 2.69
CA LYS A 21 8.55 -11.45 3.38
C LYS A 21 8.29 -11.04 4.82
N ARG A 22 7.02 -10.94 5.21
CA ARG A 22 6.61 -10.39 6.50
C ARG A 22 5.98 -11.42 7.42
N LYS A 23 6.53 -11.56 8.62
CA LYS A 23 6.00 -12.46 9.67
C LYS A 23 4.72 -11.94 10.33
N VAL A 24 4.40 -10.65 10.17
CA VAL A 24 3.21 -10.02 10.77
C VAL A 24 1.90 -10.51 10.16
N TYR A 25 1.91 -11.05 8.96
CA TYR A 25 0.74 -11.55 8.24
C TYR A 25 0.29 -12.94 8.75
N LYS A 26 -0.13 -13.02 10.03
CA LYS A 26 -0.48 -14.27 10.72
C LYS A 26 -1.99 -14.55 10.79
N GLY A 27 -2.83 -13.54 10.59
CA GLY A 27 -4.29 -13.66 10.69
C GLY A 27 -4.92 -14.57 9.63
N PRO A 28 -6.19 -14.99 9.83
CA PRO A 28 -6.91 -15.82 8.86
C PRO A 28 -7.05 -15.15 7.48
N ASN A 29 -7.10 -13.82 7.43
CA ASN A 29 -7.16 -13.04 6.19
C ASN A 29 -5.94 -13.21 5.28
N PHE A 30 -4.86 -13.80 5.79
CA PHE A 30 -3.62 -14.03 5.04
C PHE A 30 -3.41 -15.49 4.67
N ILE A 31 -4.38 -16.37 4.91
CA ILE A 31 -4.38 -17.73 4.37
C ILE A 31 -4.60 -17.63 2.86
N SER A 32 -3.82 -18.39 2.07
CA SER A 32 -4.02 -18.43 0.62
C SER A 32 -5.33 -19.15 0.28
N GLU A 33 -6.09 -18.57 -0.63
CA GLU A 33 -7.30 -19.22 -1.17
C GLU A 33 -6.96 -20.36 -2.14
N LEU A 34 -5.76 -20.34 -2.71
CA LEU A 34 -5.28 -21.37 -3.65
C LEU A 34 -4.68 -22.57 -2.93
N ASN A 35 -4.11 -22.38 -1.75
CA ASN A 35 -3.54 -23.44 -0.90
C ASN A 35 -3.66 -23.05 0.56
N THR A 36 -4.59 -23.66 1.29
CA THR A 36 -4.89 -23.32 2.69
C THR A 36 -3.75 -23.63 3.68
N ASN A 37 -2.74 -24.41 3.27
CA ASN A 37 -1.52 -24.66 4.04
C ASN A 37 -0.49 -23.52 3.90
N GLU A 38 -0.70 -22.62 2.94
CA GLU A 38 0.19 -21.51 2.62
C GLU A 38 -0.40 -20.17 3.04
N ARG A 39 0.47 -19.18 3.18
CA ARG A 39 0.08 -17.82 3.54
C ARG A 39 0.53 -16.82 2.48
N ARG A 40 -0.29 -15.79 2.33
CA ARG A 40 0.11 -14.57 1.63
C ARG A 40 0.98 -13.75 2.57
N ASN A 41 2.28 -13.72 2.34
CA ASN A 41 3.28 -13.11 3.22
C ASN A 41 4.31 -12.23 2.49
N ILE A 42 4.21 -12.15 1.14
CA ILE A 42 5.05 -11.28 0.32
C ILE A 42 4.35 -9.94 0.11
N HIS A 43 4.97 -8.85 0.51
CA HIS A 43 4.44 -7.50 0.36
C HIS A 43 4.54 -7.03 -1.10
N LEU A 44 3.41 -6.72 -1.73
CA LEU A 44 3.32 -6.37 -3.16
C LEU A 44 3.39 -4.86 -3.43
N GLY A 45 3.59 -4.06 -2.41
CA GLY A 45 3.69 -2.61 -2.48
C GLY A 45 4.90 -2.07 -1.73
N VAL A 46 4.95 -0.76 -1.62
CA VAL A 46 5.84 -0.02 -0.71
C VAL A 46 4.96 0.64 0.34
N ASP A 47 5.34 0.54 1.62
CA ASP A 47 4.69 1.28 2.68
C ASP A 47 5.50 2.53 3.03
N ILE A 48 4.84 3.67 3.07
CA ILE A 48 5.42 4.94 3.48
C ILE A 48 4.81 5.31 4.83
N PHE A 49 5.56 5.09 5.92
CA PHE A 49 5.14 5.46 7.27
C PHE A 49 5.30 6.96 7.46
N ILE A 50 4.20 7.63 7.73
CA ILE A 50 4.09 9.07 7.92
C ILE A 50 2.88 9.37 8.79
N ASP A 51 2.80 10.55 9.39
CA ASP A 51 1.73 10.92 10.30
C ASP A 51 0.34 10.84 9.64
N HIS A 52 -0.65 10.37 10.42
CA HIS A 52 -2.04 10.42 9.98
C HIS A 52 -2.48 11.87 9.70
N GLY A 53 -3.40 12.03 8.79
CA GLY A 53 -3.87 13.35 8.36
C GLY A 53 -3.00 14.02 7.31
N THR A 54 -1.80 13.49 7.00
CA THR A 54 -0.95 13.97 5.90
C THR A 54 -1.72 13.88 4.59
N ASP A 55 -1.70 14.96 3.80
CA ASP A 55 -2.35 15.02 2.49
C ASP A 55 -1.61 14.17 1.47
N LEU A 56 -2.38 13.51 0.60
CA LEU A 56 -1.89 12.68 -0.48
C LEU A 56 -2.33 13.25 -1.81
N PHE A 57 -1.38 13.34 -2.74
CA PHE A 57 -1.59 13.87 -4.09
C PHE A 57 -1.22 12.83 -5.15
N ALA A 58 -1.94 12.85 -6.29
CA ALA A 58 -1.70 11.93 -7.39
C ALA A 58 -0.33 12.19 -8.04
N PRO A 59 0.53 11.17 -8.20
CA PRO A 59 1.83 11.33 -8.84
C PRO A 59 1.74 11.48 -10.37
N ILE A 60 0.65 10.98 -10.97
CA ILE A 60 0.39 10.97 -12.43
C ILE A 60 -1.11 11.08 -12.70
N ASP A 61 -1.47 11.48 -13.93
CA ASP A 61 -2.85 11.55 -14.39
C ASP A 61 -3.52 10.16 -14.34
N GLY A 62 -4.81 10.10 -13.98
CA GLY A 62 -5.55 8.85 -13.95
C GLY A 62 -7.06 9.04 -13.85
N LYS A 63 -7.76 7.92 -13.64
CA LYS A 63 -9.19 7.87 -13.41
C LYS A 63 -9.50 6.95 -12.24
N ILE A 64 -10.32 7.38 -11.31
CA ILE A 64 -10.76 6.55 -10.18
C ILE A 64 -11.60 5.39 -10.70
N ILE A 65 -11.18 4.16 -10.44
CA ILE A 65 -11.91 2.94 -10.81
C ILE A 65 -12.37 2.13 -9.59
N ILE A 66 -11.65 2.21 -8.48
CA ILE A 66 -12.04 1.60 -7.22
C ILE A 66 -11.96 2.65 -6.12
N LEU A 67 -13.01 2.71 -5.30
CA LEU A 67 -13.09 3.57 -4.11
C LEU A 67 -13.88 2.80 -3.06
N LYS A 68 -13.20 2.12 -2.15
CA LYS A 68 -13.80 1.17 -1.21
C LYS A 68 -13.26 1.31 0.20
N ASN A 69 -14.08 1.01 1.19
CA ASN A 69 -13.66 0.88 2.57
C ASN A 69 -13.56 -0.61 2.95
N ASN A 70 -12.37 -1.14 2.96
CA ASN A 70 -12.05 -2.51 3.38
C ASN A 70 -11.91 -2.56 4.90
N ASN A 71 -13.03 -2.52 5.62
CA ASN A 71 -13.09 -2.25 7.06
C ASN A 71 -12.90 -3.51 7.94
N PHE A 72 -12.02 -4.42 7.54
CA PHE A 72 -11.63 -5.56 8.38
C PHE A 72 -10.32 -5.26 9.13
N LYS A 73 -10.13 -5.92 10.26
CA LYS A 73 -8.87 -5.81 11.00
C LYS A 73 -7.72 -6.37 10.14
N TYR A 74 -6.66 -5.59 10.01
CA TYR A 74 -5.49 -5.89 9.19
C TYR A 74 -5.73 -5.90 7.67
N ASP A 75 -6.84 -5.33 7.22
CA ASP A 75 -7.07 -4.99 5.83
C ASP A 75 -6.67 -3.53 5.54
N TYR A 76 -6.87 -3.05 4.33
CA TYR A 76 -6.48 -1.72 3.87
C TYR A 76 -7.22 -0.55 4.52
N GLY A 77 -8.43 -0.76 5.08
CA GLY A 77 -9.34 0.36 5.36
C GLY A 77 -9.78 1.06 4.06
N PRO A 78 -9.92 2.40 4.08
CA PRO A 78 -10.23 3.15 2.87
C PRO A 78 -9.15 3.02 1.82
N THR A 79 -9.57 2.62 0.61
CA THR A 79 -8.70 2.24 -0.52
C THR A 79 -9.15 2.95 -1.79
N LEU A 80 -8.19 3.43 -2.54
CA LEU A 80 -8.36 4.06 -3.85
C LEU A 80 -7.52 3.32 -4.89
N VAL A 81 -8.09 3.06 -6.08
CA VAL A 81 -7.31 2.60 -7.25
C VAL A 81 -7.55 3.56 -8.40
N LEU A 82 -6.47 4.02 -8.99
CA LEU A 82 -6.46 4.82 -10.21
C LEU A 82 -6.07 3.96 -11.41
N GLU A 83 -6.83 4.05 -12.50
CA GLU A 83 -6.46 3.57 -13.83
C GLU A 83 -5.64 4.63 -14.53
N HIS A 84 -4.55 4.24 -15.15
CA HIS A 84 -3.67 5.06 -15.96
C HIS A 84 -3.54 4.49 -17.37
N SER A 85 -3.13 5.33 -18.32
CA SER A 85 -2.84 4.92 -19.70
C SER A 85 -1.43 5.33 -20.09
N PHE A 86 -0.67 4.40 -20.65
CA PHE A 86 0.66 4.65 -21.19
C PHE A 86 0.86 3.84 -22.47
N LYS A 87 1.13 4.51 -23.58
CA LYS A 87 1.40 3.89 -24.92
C LYS A 87 0.35 2.79 -25.25
N ASN A 88 -0.93 3.12 -25.14
CA ASN A 88 -2.06 2.21 -25.39
C ASN A 88 -2.23 1.04 -24.41
N ASN A 89 -1.40 0.94 -23.40
CA ASN A 89 -1.57 -0.03 -22.31
C ASN A 89 -2.18 0.65 -21.08
N LYS A 90 -2.94 -0.13 -20.31
CA LYS A 90 -3.43 0.29 -19.02
C LYS A 90 -2.54 -0.27 -17.92
N PHE A 91 -2.44 0.48 -16.83
CA PHE A 91 -1.90 0.03 -15.56
C PHE A 91 -2.63 0.77 -14.44
N TYR A 92 -2.41 0.35 -13.21
CA TYR A 92 -3.15 0.88 -12.09
C TYR A 92 -2.20 1.19 -10.93
N THR A 93 -2.62 2.14 -10.09
CA THR A 93 -1.97 2.40 -8.80
C THR A 93 -2.99 2.29 -7.69
N LEU A 94 -2.63 1.54 -6.66
CA LEU A 94 -3.44 1.34 -5.46
C LEU A 94 -2.84 2.14 -4.30
N TYR A 95 -3.74 2.81 -3.57
CA TYR A 95 -3.45 3.59 -2.38
C TYR A 95 -4.29 3.03 -1.24
N GLY A 96 -3.67 2.35 -0.29
CA GLY A 96 -4.31 1.76 0.89
C GLY A 96 -4.07 2.59 2.16
N HIS A 97 -4.83 2.28 3.21
CA HIS A 97 -4.74 2.84 4.56
C HIS A 97 -5.06 4.34 4.62
N LEU A 98 -5.96 4.79 3.75
CA LEU A 98 -6.38 6.19 3.66
C LEU A 98 -7.39 6.54 4.76
N SER A 99 -7.69 7.84 4.89
CA SER A 99 -8.77 8.35 5.72
C SER A 99 -10.11 8.32 4.99
N LYS A 100 -11.18 8.05 5.72
CA LYS A 100 -12.57 8.06 5.22
C LYS A 100 -13.01 9.39 4.61
N ILE A 101 -12.31 10.49 4.89
CA ILE A 101 -12.63 11.81 4.34
C ILE A 101 -12.62 11.84 2.81
N MET A 102 -11.86 10.92 2.17
CA MET A 102 -11.80 10.84 0.71
C MET A 102 -13.17 10.55 0.07
N PHE A 103 -14.05 9.79 0.75
CA PHE A 103 -15.37 9.45 0.23
C PHE A 103 -16.30 10.65 0.09
N GLN A 104 -16.03 11.75 0.79
CA GLN A 104 -16.79 12.99 0.68
C GLN A 104 -16.43 13.80 -0.58
N LYS A 105 -15.23 13.62 -1.12
CA LYS A 105 -14.65 14.45 -2.19
C LYS A 105 -14.39 13.70 -3.50
N LEU A 106 -14.30 12.37 -3.43
CA LEU A 106 -13.97 11.53 -4.57
C LEU A 106 -15.17 10.65 -4.94
N LYS A 107 -15.25 10.31 -6.24
CA LYS A 107 -16.26 9.39 -6.79
C LYS A 107 -15.61 8.53 -7.88
N ILE A 108 -16.07 7.29 -8.02
CA ILE A 108 -15.69 6.41 -9.13
C ILE A 108 -15.96 7.12 -10.46
N GLY A 109 -15.07 6.98 -11.42
CA GLY A 109 -15.13 7.63 -12.73
C GLY A 109 -14.52 9.03 -12.79
N LYS A 110 -14.22 9.68 -11.64
CA LYS A 110 -13.57 11.01 -11.63
C LYS A 110 -12.18 10.92 -12.25
N LYS A 111 -11.92 11.83 -13.20
CA LYS A 111 -10.56 12.05 -13.74
C LYS A 111 -9.74 12.81 -12.71
N ILE A 112 -8.50 12.37 -12.54
CA ILE A 112 -7.52 12.92 -11.61
C ILE A 112 -6.32 13.39 -12.43
N LYS A 113 -5.85 14.60 -12.16
CA LYS A 113 -4.61 15.14 -12.71
C LYS A 113 -3.45 14.93 -11.75
N LYS A 114 -2.24 14.83 -12.27
CA LYS A 114 -1.02 14.90 -11.46
C LYS A 114 -1.08 16.13 -10.55
N GLY A 115 -0.84 15.93 -9.24
CA GLY A 115 -0.92 16.97 -8.23
C GLY A 115 -2.32 17.19 -7.65
N ASP A 116 -3.38 16.56 -8.16
CA ASP A 116 -4.70 16.60 -7.53
C ASP A 116 -4.66 15.87 -6.18
N TRP A 117 -5.39 16.41 -5.21
CA TRP A 117 -5.60 15.77 -3.92
C TRP A 117 -6.43 14.49 -4.09
N ILE A 118 -5.94 13.38 -3.52
CA ILE A 118 -6.57 12.07 -3.61
C ILE A 118 -6.86 11.43 -2.25
N GLY A 119 -6.52 12.09 -1.16
CA GLY A 119 -6.85 11.59 0.18
C GLY A 119 -5.93 12.12 1.27
N LYS A 120 -6.09 11.53 2.45
CA LYS A 120 -5.20 11.70 3.60
C LYS A 120 -4.83 10.35 4.15
N ILE A 121 -3.69 10.27 4.82
CA ILE A 121 -3.28 9.07 5.57
C ILE A 121 -4.25 8.85 6.73
N GLY A 122 -4.80 7.64 6.84
CA GLY A 122 -5.74 7.24 7.87
C GLY A 122 -5.06 6.99 9.22
N ASN A 123 -5.80 7.22 10.29
CA ASN A 123 -5.41 6.79 11.62
C ASN A 123 -5.75 5.30 11.86
N SER A 124 -5.27 4.72 12.96
CA SER A 124 -5.47 3.30 13.28
C SER A 124 -6.94 2.88 13.48
N ASN A 125 -7.86 3.83 13.68
CA ASN A 125 -9.29 3.50 13.84
C ASN A 125 -10.02 3.31 12.51
N GLU A 126 -9.42 3.73 11.40
CA GLU A 126 -10.03 3.68 10.07
C GLU A 126 -9.20 2.89 9.04
N ASN A 127 -7.91 2.67 9.27
CA ASN A 127 -6.96 2.09 8.33
C ASN A 127 -6.69 0.58 8.52
N GLY A 128 -7.60 -0.16 9.15
CA GLY A 128 -7.42 -1.59 9.44
C GLY A 128 -6.64 -1.88 10.73
N LYS A 129 -6.49 -0.93 11.64
CA LYS A 129 -5.71 -1.02 12.90
C LYS A 129 -4.20 -1.04 12.71
N TRP A 130 -3.72 -0.63 11.56
CA TRP A 130 -2.29 -0.45 11.31
C TRP A 130 -1.77 0.86 11.87
N LEU A 131 -0.46 0.93 12.04
CA LEU A 131 0.24 2.22 12.22
C LEU A 131 -0.02 3.10 10.99
N PRO A 132 -0.12 4.44 11.15
CA PRO A 132 -0.35 5.32 10.01
C PRO A 132 0.73 5.17 8.94
N HIS A 133 0.33 4.84 7.73
CA HIS A 133 1.19 4.74 6.56
C HIS A 133 0.35 4.73 5.27
N LEU A 134 0.98 5.01 4.15
CA LEU A 134 0.46 4.73 2.82
C LEU A 134 0.97 3.36 2.37
N HIS A 135 0.10 2.46 1.96
CA HIS A 135 0.45 1.35 1.09
C HIS A 135 0.30 1.81 -0.35
N PHE A 136 1.40 1.84 -1.11
CA PHE A 136 1.40 2.20 -2.53
C PHE A 136 1.84 1.01 -3.38
N GLN A 137 1.04 0.67 -4.41
CA GLN A 137 1.29 -0.50 -5.26
C GLN A 137 1.01 -0.16 -6.72
N ILE A 138 1.83 -0.67 -7.64
CA ILE A 138 1.58 -0.69 -9.08
C ILE A 138 0.95 -2.03 -9.44
N ILE A 139 -0.05 -2.02 -10.33
CA ILE A 139 -0.75 -3.21 -10.79
C ILE A 139 -0.83 -3.12 -12.32
N LEU A 140 -0.40 -4.17 -13.02
CA LEU A 140 -0.47 -4.24 -14.49
C LEU A 140 -1.73 -4.95 -14.98
N ASP A 141 -2.29 -5.86 -14.19
CA ASP A 141 -3.51 -6.59 -14.49
C ASP A 141 -4.32 -6.78 -13.19
N LEU A 142 -5.57 -6.37 -13.19
CA LEU A 142 -6.47 -6.53 -12.05
C LEU A 142 -7.01 -7.96 -11.90
N LEU A 143 -6.69 -8.89 -12.78
CA LEU A 143 -7.17 -10.27 -12.77
C LEU A 143 -8.70 -10.39 -12.69
N GLY A 144 -9.42 -9.47 -13.32
CA GLY A 144 -10.87 -9.36 -13.23
C GLY A 144 -11.42 -8.80 -11.91
N GLN A 145 -10.56 -8.41 -10.98
CA GLN A 145 -10.97 -7.78 -9.72
C GLN A 145 -11.47 -6.35 -9.98
N ASN A 146 -12.66 -6.03 -9.50
CA ASN A 146 -13.29 -4.73 -9.70
C ASN A 146 -13.63 -3.99 -8.40
N GLU A 147 -13.40 -4.61 -7.24
CA GLU A 147 -13.70 -4.03 -5.93
C GLU A 147 -12.48 -3.88 -5.01
N ASN A 148 -11.50 -4.74 -5.18
CA ASN A 148 -10.29 -4.76 -4.35
C ASN A 148 -9.15 -5.44 -5.12
N PHE A 149 -7.91 -5.33 -4.63
CA PHE A 149 -6.76 -6.06 -5.15
C PHE A 149 -5.82 -6.42 -4.00
N PRO A 150 -5.21 -7.64 -3.98
CA PRO A 150 -4.37 -8.06 -2.86
C PRO A 150 -3.08 -7.24 -2.76
N GLY A 151 -2.73 -6.83 -1.53
CA GLY A 151 -1.47 -6.14 -1.21
C GLY A 151 -0.37 -7.09 -0.75
N VAL A 152 -0.73 -8.36 -0.60
CA VAL A 152 0.17 -9.43 -0.20
C VAL A 152 -0.07 -10.65 -1.06
N GLY A 153 1.00 -11.26 -1.53
CA GLY A 153 0.98 -12.45 -2.36
C GLY A 153 1.58 -13.67 -1.67
N GLU A 154 1.35 -14.82 -2.28
CA GLU A 154 1.94 -16.09 -1.90
C GLU A 154 3.40 -16.20 -2.36
N GLU A 155 4.25 -16.79 -1.52
CA GLU A 155 5.66 -17.00 -1.85
C GLU A 155 5.82 -17.95 -3.05
N PHE A 156 5.03 -19.00 -3.16
CA PHE A 156 5.09 -19.95 -4.26
C PHE A 156 4.64 -19.36 -5.61
N LEU A 157 3.94 -18.21 -5.61
CA LEU A 157 3.56 -17.46 -6.80
C LEU A 157 4.41 -16.20 -7.01
N PHE A 158 5.56 -16.07 -6.32
CA PHE A 158 6.41 -14.88 -6.32
C PHE A 158 6.69 -14.33 -7.73
N ASN A 159 7.05 -15.21 -8.67
CA ASN A 159 7.36 -14.81 -10.05
C ASN A 159 6.13 -14.29 -10.81
N ILE A 160 4.93 -14.73 -10.46
CA ILE A 160 3.67 -14.26 -11.04
C ILE A 160 3.34 -12.88 -10.44
N TRP A 161 3.40 -12.77 -9.12
CA TRP A 161 3.12 -11.51 -8.43
C TRP A 161 4.05 -10.38 -8.87
N ASN A 162 5.34 -10.64 -9.07
CA ASN A 162 6.29 -9.65 -9.57
C ASN A 162 5.98 -9.14 -10.99
N LYS A 163 5.36 -9.97 -11.83
CA LYS A 163 4.91 -9.56 -13.17
C LYS A 163 3.64 -8.73 -13.11
N ILE A 164 2.72 -9.05 -12.19
CA ILE A 164 1.43 -8.37 -12.06
C ILE A 164 1.57 -7.07 -11.26
N SER A 165 2.37 -7.09 -10.19
CA SER A 165 2.65 -5.95 -9.32
C SER A 165 4.15 -5.67 -9.29
N PRO A 166 4.68 -4.91 -10.27
CA PRO A 166 6.10 -4.56 -10.31
C PRO A 166 6.47 -3.55 -9.21
N ASP A 167 7.78 -3.37 -9.01
CA ASP A 167 8.32 -2.48 -7.97
C ASP A 167 7.73 -1.05 -8.06
N PRO A 168 7.01 -0.58 -7.05
CA PRO A 168 6.46 0.78 -7.00
C PRO A 168 7.52 1.88 -7.10
N ASN A 169 8.79 1.56 -6.85
CA ASN A 169 9.89 2.51 -6.98
C ASN A 169 10.13 2.99 -8.42
N LEU A 170 9.55 2.33 -9.41
CA LEU A 170 9.48 2.85 -10.79
C LEU A 170 8.80 4.22 -10.87
N ILE A 171 7.82 4.47 -9.97
CA ILE A 171 7.10 5.77 -9.88
C ILE A 171 7.67 6.61 -8.74
N LEU A 172 7.88 6.03 -7.55
CA LEU A 172 8.26 6.75 -6.34
C LEU A 172 9.68 7.32 -6.40
N ARG A 173 10.60 6.63 -7.07
CA ARG A 173 12.01 7.01 -7.21
C ARG A 173 12.68 7.31 -5.87
N ILE A 174 12.37 6.51 -4.85
CA ILE A 174 12.97 6.62 -3.53
C ILE A 174 14.47 6.27 -3.65
N PRO A 175 15.38 7.14 -3.20
CA PRO A 175 16.82 6.87 -3.27
C PRO A 175 17.19 5.62 -2.45
N LYS A 176 18.14 4.83 -2.97
CA LYS A 176 18.61 3.60 -2.28
C LYS A 176 19.16 3.87 -0.87
N SER A 177 19.68 5.05 -0.62
CA SER A 177 20.15 5.47 0.71
C SER A 177 19.05 5.40 1.79
N PHE A 178 17.79 5.61 1.42
CA PHE A 178 16.66 5.46 2.36
C PHE A 178 16.36 4.00 2.68
N TYR A 179 16.70 3.05 1.82
CA TYR A 179 16.52 1.62 2.10
C TYR A 179 17.58 1.08 3.07
N CYS A 180 18.80 1.62 3.06
CA CYS A 180 19.89 1.17 3.93
C CYS A 180 19.71 1.54 5.41
N LEU A 181 19.01 2.61 5.71
CA LEU A 181 18.76 3.08 7.08
C LEU A 181 17.81 2.13 7.86
N LEU A 182 17.01 1.31 7.19
CA LEU A 182 16.04 0.40 7.81
C LEU A 182 16.60 -1.01 8.08
N TYR A 183 17.69 -1.41 7.43
CA TYR A 183 18.31 -2.73 7.65
C TYR A 183 19.07 -2.83 8.98
N THR A 184 19.37 -1.72 9.63
CA THR A 184 20.07 -1.68 10.92
C THR A 184 19.14 -1.58 12.13
N SER A 185 17.84 -1.34 11.90
CA SER A 185 16.81 -1.34 12.95
C SER A 185 15.77 -2.40 12.67
N PRO A 186 15.32 -3.20 13.67
CA PRO A 186 14.22 -4.13 13.46
C PRO A 186 13.02 -3.37 12.92
N SER A 187 12.38 -3.93 11.87
CA SER A 187 11.15 -3.37 11.30
C SER A 187 10.22 -2.93 12.44
N PRO A 188 9.62 -1.74 12.38
CA PRO A 188 8.63 -1.30 13.37
C PRO A 188 7.50 -2.32 13.61
N ARG A 189 7.42 -3.34 12.75
CA ARG A 189 6.44 -4.42 12.79
C ARG A 189 6.93 -5.70 13.48
N ASP A 190 8.24 -5.87 13.68
CA ASP A 190 8.80 -7.02 14.41
C ASP A 190 8.75 -6.83 15.93
N GLY A 191 7.96 -5.86 16.40
CA GLY A 191 7.70 -5.62 17.81
C GLY A 191 7.18 -6.87 18.48
N ARG A 192 8.04 -7.52 19.26
CA ARG A 192 7.67 -8.52 20.25
C ARG A 192 6.61 -7.94 21.16
N GLU A 193 5.64 -8.78 21.47
CA GLU A 193 4.60 -8.57 22.47
C GLU A 193 5.16 -8.07 23.80
#